data_95904e2dee5ce3fb927fde0c1a760860
#
_entry.id   95904e2dee5ce3fb927fde0c1a760860
#
_cell.length_a   1.000
_cell.length_b   1.000
_cell.length_c   1.000
_cell.angle_alpha   90.00
_cell.angle_beta   90.00
_cell.angle_gamma   90.00
#
_symmetry.space_group_name_H-M   'P 1'
#
loop_
_entity.id
_entity.type
_entity.pdbx_description
1 polymer ?
#
loop_
_entity_poly.entity_id
_entity_poly.type
_entity_poly.pdbx_seq_one_letter_code
_entity_poly.pdbx_strand_id
1 'polypeptide(L)'
;MTKIRLPNGGFFTTEIFKNFLNRKLHARTFEELKIPLRVVATDLDNGVSVTFRSGQLIDPIVASCTFPVLFTPKIIDGVHYIDGGVLKNFPVSTIRKECEKVIGINASPLVADEYKQSILNVALRSYNFMFKANIMHDKGLCDLLIEPVDMGNYETFDVDKGREIFELGYRSARQMLALKLDTNFI
;
A
#
# COMPACT_ATOMS: atom_id res chain seq x y z
N MET A 1 34.93 -13.23 17.40
CA MET A 1 34.07 -12.69 16.32
C MET A 1 32.67 -13.25 16.50
N THR A 2 31.78 -12.46 17.07
CA THR A 2 30.37 -12.84 17.29
C THR A 2 29.67 -12.79 15.94
N LYS A 3 29.28 -13.93 15.38
CA LYS A 3 28.45 -13.98 14.18
C LYS A 3 27.08 -13.39 14.53
N ILE A 4 26.78 -12.20 14.03
CA ILE A 4 25.42 -11.66 14.05
C ILE A 4 24.58 -12.57 13.15
N ARG A 5 23.71 -13.37 13.75
CA ARG A 5 22.66 -14.10 13.03
C ARG A 5 21.59 -13.08 12.66
N LEU A 6 21.51 -12.68 11.40
CA LEU A 6 20.36 -11.98 10.89
C LEU A 6 19.12 -12.89 11.01
N PRO A 7 17.97 -12.36 11.43
CA PRO A 7 16.74 -13.15 11.47
C PRO A 7 16.36 -13.61 10.06
N ASN A 8 15.92 -14.85 9.96
CA ASN A 8 15.49 -15.43 8.67
C ASN A 8 14.23 -14.70 8.18
N GLY A 9 14.37 -13.83 7.19
CA GLY A 9 13.28 -13.28 6.41
C GLY A 9 12.66 -11.96 6.90
N GLY A 10 12.91 -11.48 8.14
CA GLY A 10 12.39 -10.21 8.66
C GLY A 10 12.58 -10.07 10.16
N PHE A 11 12.47 -8.83 10.68
CA PHE A 11 12.66 -8.55 12.12
C PHE A 11 11.40 -8.86 12.94
N PHE A 12 10.21 -8.76 12.34
CA PHE A 12 8.93 -8.90 13.01
C PHE A 12 8.00 -9.87 12.28
N THR A 13 7.06 -10.45 13.03
CA THR A 13 5.97 -11.26 12.47
C THR A 13 4.70 -10.43 12.29
N THR A 14 3.91 -10.73 11.27
CA THR A 14 2.62 -10.10 10.99
C THR A 14 1.46 -10.70 11.80
N GLU A 15 1.71 -11.66 12.69
CA GLU A 15 0.66 -12.36 13.44
C GLU A 15 -0.19 -11.45 14.33
N ILE A 16 0.40 -10.41 14.95
CA ILE A 16 -0.34 -9.44 15.75
C ILE A 16 -1.36 -8.70 14.86
N PHE A 17 -0.96 -8.29 13.66
CA PHE A 17 -1.83 -7.62 12.71
C PHE A 17 -2.93 -8.57 12.18
N LYS A 18 -2.58 -9.82 11.86
CA LYS A 18 -3.55 -10.85 11.49
C LYS A 18 -4.61 -11.06 12.58
N ASN A 19 -4.19 -11.17 13.84
CA ASN A 19 -5.09 -11.33 14.97
C ASN A 19 -5.97 -10.09 15.19
N PHE A 20 -5.46 -8.89 14.96
CA PHE A 20 -6.25 -7.66 14.98
C PHE A 20 -7.34 -7.68 13.91
N LEU A 21 -7.00 -8.01 12.65
CA LEU A 21 -7.96 -8.13 11.55
C LEU A 21 -9.03 -9.19 11.84
N ASN A 22 -8.64 -10.34 12.37
CA ASN A 22 -9.55 -11.41 12.76
C ASN A 22 -10.60 -10.95 13.79
N ARG A 23 -10.23 -10.04 14.69
CA ARG A 23 -11.15 -9.51 15.70
C ARG A 23 -12.04 -8.39 15.18
N LYS A 24 -11.56 -7.61 14.20
CA LYS A 24 -12.24 -6.41 13.71
C LYS A 24 -13.11 -6.65 12.48
N LEU A 25 -12.71 -7.56 11.59
CA LEU A 25 -13.47 -7.88 10.40
C LEU A 25 -14.48 -9.00 10.67
N HIS A 26 -15.72 -8.79 10.27
CA HIS A 26 -16.75 -9.83 10.30
C HIS A 26 -16.64 -10.76 9.08
N ALA A 27 -16.36 -10.19 7.90
CA ALA A 27 -16.12 -10.94 6.68
C ALA A 27 -14.84 -11.79 6.78
N ARG A 28 -14.90 -13.03 6.30
CA ARG A 28 -13.79 -13.98 6.23
C ARG A 28 -13.32 -14.22 4.81
N THR A 29 -14.19 -13.98 3.85
CA THR A 29 -13.92 -14.13 2.42
C THR A 29 -14.20 -12.83 1.67
N PHE A 30 -13.65 -12.70 0.48
CA PHE A 30 -13.91 -11.55 -0.40
C PHE A 30 -15.40 -11.49 -0.80
N GLU A 31 -16.06 -12.64 -0.94
CA GLU A 31 -17.46 -12.78 -1.34
C GLU A 31 -18.43 -12.25 -0.27
N GLU A 32 -18.02 -12.24 1.00
CA GLU A 32 -18.83 -11.71 2.10
C GLU A 32 -18.80 -10.18 2.19
N LEU A 33 -17.93 -9.52 1.41
CA LEU A 33 -17.81 -8.06 1.42
C LEU A 33 -18.99 -7.40 0.70
N LYS A 34 -19.57 -6.36 1.30
CA LYS A 34 -20.63 -5.55 0.68
C LYS A 34 -20.14 -4.75 -0.53
N ILE A 35 -18.88 -4.36 -0.54
CA ILE A 35 -18.23 -3.64 -1.64
C ILE A 35 -17.09 -4.53 -2.12
N PRO A 36 -17.04 -4.85 -3.44
CA PRO A 36 -15.95 -5.64 -4.00
C PRO A 36 -14.58 -5.05 -3.66
N LEU A 37 -13.67 -5.88 -3.19
CA LEU A 37 -12.30 -5.51 -2.84
C LEU A 37 -11.31 -6.25 -3.74
N ARG A 38 -10.22 -5.57 -4.09
CA ARG A 38 -9.03 -6.18 -4.68
C ARG A 38 -7.84 -5.86 -3.79
N VAL A 39 -7.04 -6.86 -3.51
CA VAL A 39 -5.83 -6.73 -2.71
C VAL A 39 -4.65 -7.16 -3.57
N VAL A 40 -3.62 -6.32 -3.64
CA VAL A 40 -2.42 -6.62 -4.43
C VAL A 40 -1.28 -6.98 -3.49
N ALA A 41 -0.59 -8.07 -3.80
CA ALA A 41 0.66 -8.44 -3.15
C ALA A 41 1.70 -8.81 -4.20
N THR A 42 2.96 -8.83 -3.80
CA THR A 42 4.07 -9.29 -4.62
C THR A 42 4.40 -10.73 -4.27
N ASP A 43 4.29 -11.64 -5.23
CA ASP A 43 4.82 -12.99 -5.16
C ASP A 43 6.35 -12.91 -5.24
N LEU A 44 7.00 -13.20 -4.12
CA LEU A 44 8.45 -13.07 -3.99
C LEU A 44 9.19 -14.22 -4.70
N ASP A 45 8.55 -15.37 -4.81
CA ASP A 45 9.17 -16.57 -5.40
C ASP A 45 9.24 -16.46 -6.93
N ASN A 46 8.19 -15.86 -7.55
CA ASN A 46 8.09 -15.73 -9.00
C ASN A 46 8.36 -14.30 -9.52
N GLY A 47 8.47 -13.30 -8.64
CA GLY A 47 8.74 -11.90 -9.02
C GLY A 47 7.59 -11.25 -9.77
N VAL A 48 6.33 -11.59 -9.44
CA VAL A 48 5.14 -11.07 -10.13
C VAL A 48 4.16 -10.41 -9.16
N SER A 49 3.39 -9.45 -9.66
CA SER A 49 2.30 -8.84 -8.92
C SER A 49 1.06 -9.74 -9.00
N VAL A 50 0.48 -10.08 -7.85
CA VAL A 50 -0.74 -10.91 -7.75
C VAL A 50 -1.89 -10.08 -7.19
N THR A 51 -3.06 -10.19 -7.80
CA THR A 51 -4.29 -9.53 -7.35
C THR A 51 -5.26 -10.57 -6.79
N PHE A 52 -5.50 -10.51 -5.49
CA PHE A 52 -6.51 -11.32 -4.80
C PHE A 52 -7.88 -10.64 -4.88
N ARG A 53 -8.91 -11.39 -5.19
CA ARG A 53 -10.29 -10.90 -5.34
C ARG A 53 -11.37 -11.91 -4.93
N SER A 54 -10.96 -13.09 -4.49
CA SER A 54 -11.85 -14.20 -4.09
C SER A 54 -11.20 -15.06 -3.04
N GLY A 55 -11.99 -15.85 -2.32
CA GLY A 55 -11.52 -16.77 -1.29
C GLY A 55 -11.19 -16.09 0.03
N GLN A 56 -10.20 -16.57 0.77
CA GLN A 56 -9.84 -16.06 2.09
C GLN A 56 -9.38 -14.60 2.03
N LEU A 57 -9.93 -13.77 2.92
CA LEU A 57 -9.72 -12.31 2.90
C LEU A 57 -8.48 -11.87 3.67
N ILE A 58 -8.24 -12.43 4.85
CA ILE A 58 -7.29 -11.86 5.82
C ILE A 58 -5.84 -12.07 5.41
N ASP A 59 -5.48 -13.26 4.96
CA ASP A 59 -4.10 -13.55 4.58
C ASP A 59 -3.60 -12.72 3.40
N PRO A 60 -4.38 -12.47 2.33
CA PRO A 60 -4.03 -11.49 1.30
C PRO A 60 -3.84 -10.06 1.83
N ILE A 61 -4.70 -9.58 2.75
CA ILE A 61 -4.54 -8.24 3.35
C ILE A 61 -3.23 -8.17 4.13
N VAL A 62 -2.93 -9.20 4.93
CA VAL A 62 -1.66 -9.27 5.68
C VAL A 62 -0.47 -9.29 4.71
N ALA A 63 -0.53 -10.08 3.65
CA ALA A 63 0.51 -10.15 2.62
C ALA A 63 0.77 -8.77 2.00
N SER A 64 -0.30 -8.06 1.61
CA SER A 64 -0.23 -6.71 1.02
C SER A 64 0.39 -5.65 1.95
N CYS A 65 0.38 -5.89 3.26
CA CYS A 65 0.96 -5.01 4.28
C CYS A 65 2.32 -5.53 4.82
N THR A 66 2.87 -6.58 4.24
CA THR A 66 4.12 -7.19 4.68
C THR A 66 5.30 -6.44 4.09
N PHE A 67 5.68 -5.32 4.75
CA PHE A 67 6.78 -4.47 4.31
C PHE A 67 8.11 -5.24 4.38
N PRO A 68 8.85 -5.37 3.26
CA PRO A 68 10.12 -6.08 3.22
C PRO A 68 11.13 -5.56 4.23
N VAL A 69 12.04 -6.44 4.67
CA VAL A 69 13.03 -6.20 5.73
C VAL A 69 12.42 -6.10 7.12
N LEU A 70 11.31 -5.39 7.30
CA LEU A 70 10.67 -5.27 8.62
C LEU A 70 9.89 -6.54 8.99
N PHE A 71 9.12 -7.09 8.06
CA PHE A 71 8.29 -8.27 8.33
C PHE A 71 8.76 -9.50 7.56
N THR A 72 8.56 -10.65 8.18
CA THR A 72 8.75 -11.95 7.52
C THR A 72 7.69 -12.12 6.41
N PRO A 73 8.07 -12.57 5.20
CA PRO A 73 7.12 -12.82 4.12
C PRO A 73 5.93 -13.68 4.57
N LYS A 74 4.73 -13.34 4.10
CA LYS A 74 3.52 -14.09 4.38
C LYS A 74 3.42 -15.28 3.42
N ILE A 75 3.24 -16.49 3.96
CA ILE A 75 3.05 -17.68 3.14
C ILE A 75 1.55 -17.90 2.92
N ILE A 76 1.13 -18.02 1.65
CA ILE A 76 -0.22 -18.41 1.23
C ILE A 76 -0.06 -19.51 0.18
N ASP A 77 -0.64 -20.69 0.44
CA ASP A 77 -0.58 -21.87 -0.43
C ASP A 77 0.84 -22.25 -0.87
N GLY A 78 1.82 -22.09 0.04
CA GLY A 78 3.21 -22.43 -0.19
C GLY A 78 4.05 -21.36 -0.90
N VAL A 79 3.45 -20.25 -1.32
CA VAL A 79 4.11 -19.12 -1.98
C VAL A 79 4.38 -18.00 -0.98
N HIS A 80 5.55 -17.36 -1.07
CA HIS A 80 5.94 -16.24 -0.22
C HIS A 80 5.48 -14.92 -0.81
N TYR A 81 4.69 -14.17 -0.04
CA TYR A 81 4.17 -12.86 -0.43
C TYR A 81 4.71 -11.73 0.44
N ILE A 82 4.93 -10.60 -0.19
CA ILE A 82 5.31 -9.33 0.44
C ILE A 82 4.41 -8.20 -0.06
N ASP A 83 4.61 -7.00 0.45
CA ASP A 83 3.87 -5.79 0.10
C ASP A 83 3.70 -5.62 -1.42
N GLY A 84 2.46 -5.39 -1.83
CA GLY A 84 2.12 -5.20 -3.24
C GLY A 84 2.77 -3.98 -3.87
N GLY A 85 3.08 -2.97 -3.06
CA GLY A 85 3.75 -1.75 -3.50
C GLY A 85 5.12 -1.99 -4.14
N VAL A 86 5.79 -3.12 -3.86
CA VAL A 86 7.07 -3.47 -4.50
C VAL A 86 6.98 -3.46 -6.02
N LEU A 87 5.93 -4.08 -6.57
CA LEU A 87 5.72 -4.16 -8.02
C LEU A 87 4.54 -3.32 -8.51
N LYS A 88 3.55 -3.05 -7.68
CA LYS A 88 2.33 -2.31 -8.06
C LYS A 88 1.76 -1.51 -6.88
N ASN A 89 2.40 -0.37 -6.59
CA ASN A 89 2.05 0.48 -5.45
C ASN A 89 0.72 1.24 -5.62
N PHE A 90 0.30 1.51 -6.85
CA PHE A 90 -0.92 2.23 -7.17
C PHE A 90 -1.76 1.42 -8.16
N PRO A 91 -2.55 0.42 -7.70
CA PRO A 91 -3.04 -0.68 -8.54
C PRO A 91 -4.31 -0.36 -9.33
N VAL A 92 -4.46 0.83 -9.91
CA VAL A 92 -5.63 1.28 -10.67
C VAL A 92 -5.91 0.37 -11.87
N SER A 93 -4.87 -0.09 -12.56
CA SER A 93 -5.02 -1.02 -13.71
C SER A 93 -5.70 -2.34 -13.36
N THR A 94 -5.72 -2.73 -12.07
CA THR A 94 -6.41 -3.96 -11.64
C THR A 94 -7.93 -3.85 -11.64
N ILE A 95 -8.47 -2.61 -11.63
CA ILE A 95 -9.91 -2.33 -11.59
C ILE A 95 -10.40 -1.52 -12.81
N ARG A 96 -9.50 -0.85 -13.54
CA ARG A 96 -9.86 0.13 -14.61
C ARG A 96 -10.88 -0.41 -15.63
N LYS A 97 -10.73 -1.64 -16.04
CA LYS A 97 -11.63 -2.25 -17.06
C LYS A 97 -13.02 -2.60 -16.54
N GLU A 98 -13.20 -2.62 -15.23
CA GLU A 98 -14.45 -3.02 -14.56
C GLU A 98 -15.19 -1.81 -14.00
N CYS A 99 -14.57 -0.62 -14.03
CA CYS A 99 -15.15 0.62 -13.50
C CYS A 99 -15.30 1.65 -14.61
N GLU A 100 -16.47 2.30 -14.67
CA GLU A 100 -16.70 3.42 -15.58
C GLU A 100 -15.82 4.61 -15.19
N LYS A 101 -15.75 4.92 -13.90
CA LYS A 101 -14.90 5.96 -13.33
C LYS A 101 -14.04 5.42 -12.20
N VAL A 102 -12.81 5.89 -12.11
CA VAL A 102 -11.85 5.50 -11.07
C VAL A 102 -11.30 6.74 -10.38
N ILE A 103 -11.46 6.78 -9.06
CA ILE A 103 -10.81 7.75 -8.18
C ILE A 103 -9.57 7.09 -7.60
N GLY A 104 -8.41 7.65 -7.90
CA GLY A 104 -7.14 7.23 -7.32
C GLY A 104 -6.76 8.12 -6.14
N ILE A 105 -6.32 7.52 -5.04
CA ILE A 105 -5.81 8.24 -3.87
C ILE A 105 -4.37 7.81 -3.65
N ASN A 106 -3.42 8.73 -3.84
CA ASN A 106 -2.01 8.51 -3.57
C ASN A 106 -1.57 9.29 -2.32
N ALA A 107 -1.41 8.58 -1.22
CA ALA A 107 -0.96 9.16 0.05
C ALA A 107 0.57 9.27 0.17
N SER A 108 1.32 8.86 -0.85
CA SER A 108 2.79 8.87 -0.83
C SER A 108 3.35 9.58 -2.07
N PRO A 109 3.19 10.92 -2.20
CA PRO A 109 3.72 11.67 -3.32
C PRO A 109 5.26 11.60 -3.35
N LEU A 110 5.83 11.76 -4.54
CA LEU A 110 7.29 11.86 -4.69
C LEU A 110 7.71 13.28 -4.34
N VAL A 111 8.32 13.45 -3.18
CA VAL A 111 8.89 14.73 -2.76
C VAL A 111 10.40 14.57 -2.59
N ALA A 112 11.16 15.56 -3.08
CA ALA A 112 12.58 15.64 -2.81
C ALA A 112 12.78 16.06 -1.34
N ASP A 113 13.54 15.27 -0.58
CA ASP A 113 13.76 15.51 0.85
C ASP A 113 15.18 15.15 1.23
N GLU A 114 15.70 15.83 2.25
CA GLU A 114 16.97 15.51 2.88
C GLU A 114 16.83 14.24 3.74
N TYR A 115 17.85 13.40 3.76
CA TYR A 115 17.84 12.17 4.55
C TYR A 115 19.17 11.92 5.26
N LYS A 116 19.11 11.28 6.42
CA LYS A 116 20.31 10.86 7.15
C LYS A 116 20.99 9.71 6.41
N GLN A 117 22.28 9.87 6.11
CA GLN A 117 23.09 8.85 5.42
C GLN A 117 23.42 7.70 6.39
N SER A 118 22.55 6.71 6.47
CA SER A 118 22.81 5.42 7.13
C SER A 118 22.43 4.29 6.15
N ILE A 119 23.03 3.11 6.32
CA ILE A 119 22.76 1.94 5.45
C ILE A 119 21.25 1.66 5.40
N LEU A 120 20.59 1.66 6.56
CA LEU A 120 19.15 1.39 6.63
C LEU A 120 18.34 2.50 5.93
N ASN A 121 18.65 3.77 6.16
CA ASN A 121 17.93 4.88 5.55
C ASN A 121 18.14 4.92 4.03
N VAL A 122 19.35 4.62 3.55
CA VAL A 122 19.62 4.49 2.11
C VAL A 122 18.79 3.36 1.51
N ALA A 123 18.75 2.20 2.16
CA ALA A 123 17.96 1.05 1.69
C ALA A 123 16.45 1.37 1.66
N LEU A 124 15.90 1.95 2.74
CA LEU A 124 14.50 2.35 2.81
C LEU A 124 14.14 3.41 1.76
N ARG A 125 15.03 4.39 1.56
CA ARG A 125 14.82 5.44 0.55
C ARG A 125 14.88 4.88 -0.86
N SER A 126 15.84 4.01 -1.15
CA SER A 126 15.94 3.33 -2.45
C SER A 126 14.70 2.50 -2.72
N TYR A 127 14.23 1.78 -1.72
CA TYR A 127 12.98 1.04 -1.77
C TYR A 127 11.78 1.96 -2.07
N ASN A 128 11.64 3.08 -1.37
CA ASN A 128 10.61 4.08 -1.64
C ASN A 128 10.65 4.63 -3.08
N PHE A 129 11.83 4.82 -3.67
CA PHE A 129 11.94 5.22 -5.07
C PHE A 129 11.47 4.13 -6.03
N MET A 130 11.74 2.87 -5.74
CA MET A 130 11.23 1.75 -6.54
C MET A 130 9.69 1.71 -6.54
N PHE A 131 9.05 1.89 -5.38
CA PHE A 131 7.60 2.02 -5.29
C PHE A 131 7.05 3.17 -6.13
N LYS A 132 7.70 4.33 -6.04
CA LYS A 132 7.24 5.54 -6.72
C LYS A 132 7.42 5.47 -8.23
N ALA A 133 8.43 4.76 -8.72
CA ALA A 133 8.67 4.61 -10.15
C ALA A 133 7.55 3.85 -10.88
N ASN A 134 6.91 2.88 -10.21
CA ASN A 134 5.89 2.04 -10.84
C ASN A 134 4.46 2.60 -10.80
N ILE A 135 4.23 3.79 -10.19
CA ILE A 135 2.90 4.38 -10.08
C ILE A 135 2.49 5.25 -11.28
N MET A 136 3.44 5.71 -12.09
CA MET A 136 3.19 6.71 -13.13
C MET A 136 2.18 6.24 -14.18
N HIS A 137 2.28 4.98 -14.60
CA HIS A 137 1.34 4.42 -15.57
C HIS A 137 -0.09 4.41 -15.00
N ASP A 138 -0.27 3.92 -13.79
CA ASP A 138 -1.57 3.74 -13.16
C ASP A 138 -2.21 5.08 -12.75
N LYS A 139 -1.41 6.14 -12.47
CA LYS A 139 -1.93 7.51 -12.28
C LYS A 139 -2.67 8.01 -13.51
N GLY A 140 -2.15 7.75 -14.70
CA GLY A 140 -2.78 8.13 -15.97
C GLY A 140 -4.11 7.41 -16.27
N LEU A 141 -4.42 6.35 -15.52
CA LEU A 141 -5.67 5.60 -15.66
C LEU A 141 -6.80 6.10 -14.76
N CYS A 142 -6.53 7.05 -13.86
CA CYS A 142 -7.55 7.67 -13.01
C CYS A 142 -8.34 8.74 -13.76
N ASP A 143 -9.63 8.78 -13.50
CA ASP A 143 -10.49 9.92 -13.92
C ASP A 143 -10.34 11.08 -12.92
N LEU A 144 -10.08 10.79 -11.65
CA LEU A 144 -9.73 11.76 -10.61
C LEU A 144 -8.56 11.20 -9.78
N LEU A 145 -7.50 11.99 -9.66
CA LEU A 145 -6.36 11.70 -8.78
C LEU A 145 -6.37 12.66 -7.59
N ILE A 146 -6.39 12.10 -6.38
CA ILE A 146 -6.21 12.83 -5.12
C ILE A 146 -4.81 12.53 -4.61
N GLU A 147 -3.95 13.54 -4.62
CA GLU A 147 -2.55 13.41 -4.21
C GLU A 147 -2.14 14.63 -3.39
N PRO A 148 -2.27 14.58 -2.06
CA PRO A 148 -1.88 15.70 -1.20
C PRO A 148 -0.36 15.86 -1.19
N VAL A 149 0.15 16.93 -1.83
CA VAL A 149 1.61 17.16 -1.97
C VAL A 149 2.29 17.30 -0.60
N ASP A 150 1.62 17.94 0.35
CA ASP A 150 2.15 18.17 1.71
C ASP A 150 2.32 16.87 2.52
N MET A 151 1.77 15.74 2.05
CA MET A 151 2.05 14.41 2.65
C MET A 151 3.53 14.05 2.61
N GLY A 152 4.31 14.64 1.70
CA GLY A 152 5.76 14.45 1.65
C GLY A 152 6.51 14.94 2.89
N ASN A 153 5.89 15.77 3.73
CA ASN A 153 6.46 16.28 4.98
C ASN A 153 6.37 15.30 6.15
N TYR A 154 5.72 14.14 5.95
CA TYR A 154 5.53 13.11 6.97
C TYR A 154 6.31 11.84 6.65
N GLU A 155 6.85 11.23 7.70
CA GLU A 155 7.51 9.92 7.59
C GLU A 155 6.46 8.78 7.61
N THR A 156 6.84 7.62 7.06
CA THR A 156 5.95 6.45 6.94
C THR A 156 5.37 5.98 8.29
N PHE A 157 6.09 6.23 9.40
CA PHE A 157 5.70 5.77 10.74
C PHE A 157 5.38 6.91 11.73
N ASP A 158 5.03 8.09 11.23
CA ASP A 158 4.61 9.26 12.06
C ASP A 158 3.20 9.05 12.65
N VAL A 159 3.00 7.96 13.37
CA VAL A 159 1.68 7.58 13.95
C VAL A 159 1.14 8.62 14.92
N ASP A 160 2.02 9.35 15.62
CA ASP A 160 1.64 10.41 16.56
C ASP A 160 0.98 11.61 15.85
N LYS A 161 1.26 11.81 14.56
CA LYS A 161 0.68 12.84 13.71
C LYS A 161 -0.57 12.37 12.94
N GLY A 162 -1.10 11.20 13.27
CA GLY A 162 -2.19 10.56 12.52
C GLY A 162 -3.40 11.46 12.32
N ARG A 163 -3.78 12.30 13.31
CA ARG A 163 -4.89 13.24 13.18
C ARG A 163 -4.59 14.38 12.20
N GLU A 164 -3.39 14.93 12.24
CA GLU A 164 -2.94 15.99 11.34
C GLU A 164 -2.90 15.50 9.89
N ILE A 165 -2.35 14.29 9.68
CA ILE A 165 -2.30 13.59 8.38
C ILE A 165 -3.72 13.35 7.86
N PHE A 166 -4.66 12.91 8.71
CA PHE A 166 -6.05 12.72 8.34
C PHE A 166 -6.70 14.03 7.85
N GLU A 167 -6.55 15.13 8.60
CA GLU A 167 -7.11 16.43 8.25
C GLU A 167 -6.53 16.98 6.93
N LEU A 168 -5.25 16.74 6.68
CA LEU A 168 -4.59 17.10 5.43
C LEU A 168 -5.22 16.35 4.25
N GLY A 169 -5.32 15.03 4.36
CA GLY A 169 -5.94 14.18 3.33
C GLY A 169 -7.39 14.55 3.08
N TYR A 170 -8.17 14.78 4.14
CA TYR A 170 -9.57 15.17 4.05
C TYR A 170 -9.76 16.51 3.32
N ARG A 171 -8.98 17.54 3.68
CA ARG A 171 -9.03 18.86 3.01
C ARG A 171 -8.67 18.76 1.53
N SER A 172 -7.60 18.03 1.21
CA SER A 172 -7.17 17.82 -0.17
C SER A 172 -8.24 17.10 -0.99
N ALA A 173 -8.83 16.04 -0.45
CA ALA A 173 -9.90 15.30 -1.13
C ALA A 173 -11.13 16.19 -1.37
N ARG A 174 -11.57 16.96 -0.35
CA ARG A 174 -12.68 17.90 -0.51
C ARG A 174 -12.44 18.95 -1.59
N GLN A 175 -11.24 19.52 -1.63
CA GLN A 175 -10.89 20.53 -2.63
C GLN A 175 -10.91 19.94 -4.05
N MET A 176 -10.33 18.76 -4.25
CA MET A 176 -10.29 18.09 -5.54
C MET A 176 -11.68 17.67 -6.02
N LEU A 177 -12.52 17.17 -5.12
CA LEU A 177 -13.90 16.79 -5.44
C LEU A 177 -14.76 18.02 -5.78
N ALA A 178 -14.62 19.14 -5.06
CA ALA A 178 -15.34 20.37 -5.37
C ALA A 178 -15.01 20.89 -6.78
N LEU A 179 -13.72 20.92 -7.15
CA LEU A 179 -13.28 21.31 -8.50
C LEU A 179 -13.84 20.42 -9.62
N LYS A 180 -14.13 19.16 -9.31
CA LYS A 180 -14.65 18.17 -10.28
C LYS A 180 -16.17 18.14 -10.34
N LEU A 181 -16.87 18.45 -9.26
CA LEU A 181 -18.33 18.58 -9.26
C LEU A 181 -18.80 19.66 -10.25
N ASP A 182 -18.05 20.75 -10.39
CA ASP A 182 -18.32 21.81 -11.37
C ASP A 182 -18.14 21.34 -12.84
N THR A 183 -17.54 20.17 -13.08
CA THR A 183 -17.26 19.63 -14.43
C THR A 183 -18.11 18.39 -14.78
N ASN A 184 -19.24 18.14 -14.11
CA ASN A 184 -20.13 16.98 -14.35
C ASN A 184 -19.39 15.59 -14.20
N PHE A 185 -18.46 15.49 -13.26
CA PHE A 185 -17.70 14.25 -13.03
C PHE A 185 -18.53 13.15 -12.36
N ILE A 186 -19.59 13.51 -11.63
CA ILE A 186 -20.49 12.58 -10.91
C ILE A 186 -21.83 12.51 -11.61
#